data_6b4342e8e2271cb8a93b9a55d6b6b4ac
#
_entry.id   6b4342e8e2271cb8a93b9a55d6b6b4ac
#
_cell.length_a   1.000
_cell.length_b   1.000
_cell.length_c   1.000
_cell.angle_alpha   90.00
_cell.angle_beta   90.00
_cell.angle_gamma   90.00
#
_symmetry.space_group_name_H-M   'P 1'
#
loop_
_entity.id
_entity.type
_entity.pdbx_description
1 polymer ?
#
loop_
_entity_poly.entity_id
_entity_poly.type
_entity_poly.pdbx_seq_one_letter_code
_entity_poly.pdbx_strand_id
1 'polypeptide(L)'
;VEVQAYPGRVFERSISAINPGIDPGTRSVRLRATLDNPEQLLRPGMFAEVRTVLPARDDIRTLPRTAVTYNPYGESVFVIVEQDGQLVVQNRRIRTGEVRAGRVEILDGLQAGEQVVSAGQVKLRNGQAVNIDNSVTLDGKAGGG
;
A
#
# COMPACT_ATOMS: atom_id res chain seq x y z
N VAL A 1 -9.99 -19.08 5.71
CA VAL A 1 -11.34 -19.19 6.26
C VAL A 1 -11.23 -19.58 7.72
N GLU A 2 -11.86 -18.83 8.59
CA GLU A 2 -12.00 -19.12 10.01
C GLU A 2 -13.47 -19.42 10.32
N VAL A 3 -13.72 -20.42 11.17
CA VAL A 3 -15.07 -20.80 11.56
C VAL A 3 -15.23 -20.59 13.06
N GLN A 4 -16.28 -19.92 13.50
CA GLN A 4 -16.49 -19.60 14.91
C GLN A 4 -16.51 -20.84 15.83
N ALA A 5 -16.90 -22.01 15.30
CA ALA A 5 -16.90 -23.25 16.05
C ALA A 5 -15.49 -23.77 16.38
N TYR A 6 -14.46 -23.29 15.68
CA TYR A 6 -13.07 -23.71 15.87
C TYR A 6 -12.14 -22.47 15.89
N PRO A 7 -12.14 -21.67 16.96
CA PRO A 7 -11.35 -20.45 17.04
C PRO A 7 -9.85 -20.76 16.97
N GLY A 8 -9.13 -19.99 16.17
CA GLY A 8 -7.70 -20.14 15.93
C GLY A 8 -7.32 -21.21 14.89
N ARG A 9 -8.29 -21.92 14.30
CA ARG A 9 -8.03 -22.86 13.20
C ARG A 9 -8.34 -22.19 11.86
N VAL A 10 -7.32 -22.05 11.04
CA VAL A 10 -7.42 -21.44 9.71
C VAL A 10 -7.46 -22.53 8.65
N PHE A 11 -8.48 -22.50 7.79
CA PHE A 11 -8.58 -23.36 6.61
C PHE A 11 -8.16 -22.56 5.39
N GLU A 12 -7.00 -22.87 4.82
CA GLU A 12 -6.47 -22.15 3.65
C GLU A 12 -6.81 -22.89 2.36
N ARG A 13 -7.34 -22.16 1.38
CA ARG A 13 -7.59 -22.65 0.03
C ARG A 13 -7.67 -21.51 -0.99
N SER A 14 -7.43 -21.89 -2.23
CA SER A 14 -7.58 -20.98 -3.34
C SER A 14 -9.05 -20.83 -3.77
N ILE A 15 -9.41 -19.64 -4.24
CA ILE A 15 -10.71 -19.38 -4.86
C ILE A 15 -10.76 -20.19 -6.15
N SER A 16 -11.75 -21.08 -6.28
CA SER A 16 -11.92 -21.97 -7.44
C SER A 16 -12.70 -21.33 -8.58
N ALA A 17 -13.58 -20.39 -8.27
CA ALA A 17 -14.35 -19.67 -9.28
C ALA A 17 -14.79 -18.30 -8.77
N ILE A 18 -14.77 -17.32 -9.68
CA ILE A 18 -15.32 -15.99 -9.48
C ILE A 18 -16.45 -15.84 -10.49
N ASN A 19 -17.66 -15.58 -10.02
CA ASN A 19 -18.76 -15.24 -10.95
C ASN A 19 -18.52 -13.82 -11.47
N PRO A 20 -18.35 -13.59 -12.78
CA PRO A 20 -18.10 -12.26 -13.33
C PRO A 20 -19.29 -11.30 -13.22
N GLY A 21 -20.48 -11.82 -12.90
CA GLY A 21 -21.68 -11.00 -12.71
C GLY A 21 -21.68 -10.30 -11.35
N ILE A 22 -21.82 -8.97 -11.36
CA ILE A 22 -22.12 -8.17 -10.17
C ILE A 22 -23.62 -8.14 -9.99
N ASP A 23 -24.11 -8.51 -8.82
CA ASP A 23 -25.53 -8.31 -8.46
C ASP A 23 -25.79 -6.80 -8.32
N PRO A 24 -26.62 -6.18 -9.19
CA PRO A 24 -26.82 -4.74 -9.17
C PRO A 24 -27.58 -4.25 -7.93
N GLY A 25 -28.35 -5.11 -7.29
CA GLY A 25 -29.12 -4.76 -6.09
C GLY A 25 -28.25 -4.72 -4.83
N THR A 26 -27.36 -5.68 -4.67
CA THR A 26 -26.48 -5.82 -3.49
C THR A 26 -25.06 -5.32 -3.74
N ARG A 27 -24.69 -5.04 -5.00
CA ARG A 27 -23.33 -4.70 -5.44
C ARG A 27 -22.28 -5.74 -5.02
N SER A 28 -22.71 -6.99 -4.92
CA SER A 28 -21.90 -8.11 -4.45
C SER A 28 -21.45 -8.99 -5.61
N VAL A 29 -20.27 -9.56 -5.46
CA VAL A 29 -19.74 -10.60 -6.36
C VAL A 29 -19.79 -11.93 -5.64
N ARG A 30 -20.27 -12.97 -6.34
CA ARG A 30 -20.31 -14.31 -5.78
C ARG A 30 -18.99 -15.03 -6.05
N LEU A 31 -18.32 -15.43 -4.97
CA LEU A 31 -17.10 -16.24 -5.02
C LEU A 31 -17.42 -17.68 -4.61
N ARG A 32 -16.71 -18.62 -5.21
CA ARG A 32 -16.73 -20.01 -4.79
C ARG A 32 -15.33 -20.46 -4.41
N ALA A 33 -15.20 -21.03 -3.23
CA ALA A 33 -13.99 -21.72 -2.79
C ALA A 33 -14.37 -23.14 -2.35
N THR A 34 -13.53 -24.11 -2.68
CA THR A 34 -13.68 -25.49 -2.23
C THR A 34 -12.64 -25.76 -1.18
N LEU A 35 -13.09 -26.17 0.00
CA LEU A 35 -12.22 -26.54 1.12
C LEU A 35 -12.25 -28.04 1.31
N ASP A 36 -11.07 -28.64 1.59
CA ASP A 36 -11.01 -30.03 2.02
C ASP A 36 -11.47 -30.12 3.48
N ASN A 37 -12.25 -31.15 3.77
CA ASN A 37 -12.81 -31.37 5.09
C ASN A 37 -12.62 -32.84 5.50
N PRO A 38 -11.36 -33.35 5.56
CA PRO A 38 -11.11 -34.76 5.85
C PRO A 38 -11.56 -35.15 7.25
N GLU A 39 -11.49 -34.25 8.20
CA GLU A 39 -11.89 -34.48 9.59
C GLU A 39 -13.39 -34.20 9.81
N GLN A 40 -14.14 -33.86 8.77
CA GLN A 40 -15.58 -33.54 8.81
C GLN A 40 -15.98 -32.50 9.87
N LEU A 41 -15.07 -31.56 10.14
CA LEU A 41 -15.27 -30.47 11.10
C LEU A 41 -16.21 -29.41 10.56
N LEU A 42 -16.13 -29.14 9.25
CA LEU A 42 -16.98 -28.16 8.60
C LEU A 42 -18.34 -28.80 8.26
N ARG A 43 -19.41 -28.18 8.73
CA ARG A 43 -20.78 -28.66 8.48
C ARG A 43 -21.60 -27.57 7.79
N PRO A 44 -22.56 -27.94 6.96
CA PRO A 44 -23.51 -26.99 6.37
C PRO A 44 -24.20 -26.16 7.46
N GLY A 45 -24.35 -24.86 7.21
CA GLY A 45 -24.99 -23.93 8.14
C GLY A 45 -24.06 -23.30 9.16
N MET A 46 -22.76 -23.66 9.21
CA MET A 46 -21.80 -22.97 10.04
C MET A 46 -21.52 -21.56 9.51
N PHE A 47 -21.38 -20.60 10.43
CA PHE A 47 -20.92 -19.26 10.10
C PHE A 47 -19.40 -19.26 9.93
N ALA A 48 -18.92 -18.66 8.83
CA ALA A 48 -17.51 -18.60 8.51
C ALA A 48 -17.08 -17.18 8.14
N GLU A 49 -15.93 -16.78 8.66
CA GLU A 49 -15.26 -15.56 8.24
C GLU A 49 -14.26 -15.89 7.14
N VAL A 50 -14.34 -15.18 6.01
CA VAL A 50 -13.48 -15.41 4.85
C VAL A 50 -12.59 -14.20 4.65
N ARG A 51 -11.27 -14.41 4.77
CA ARG A 51 -10.26 -13.41 4.40
C ARG A 51 -9.66 -13.80 3.06
N THR A 52 -9.89 -12.99 2.03
CA THR A 52 -9.27 -13.18 0.72
C THR A 52 -7.91 -12.47 0.69
N VAL A 53 -6.86 -13.24 0.43
CA VAL A 53 -5.51 -12.69 0.23
C VAL A 53 -5.30 -12.56 -1.27
N LEU A 54 -5.12 -11.33 -1.72
CA LEU A 54 -4.75 -11.05 -3.11
C LEU A 54 -3.25 -11.30 -3.29
N PRO A 55 -2.80 -11.69 -4.50
CA PRO A 55 -1.38 -11.81 -4.79
C PRO A 55 -0.64 -10.52 -4.41
N ALA A 56 0.51 -10.67 -3.77
CA ALA A 56 1.40 -9.53 -3.55
C ALA A 56 1.86 -8.99 -4.91
N ARG A 57 1.85 -7.68 -5.06
CA ARG A 57 2.43 -7.01 -6.22
C ARG A 57 3.86 -6.64 -5.83
N ASP A 58 4.84 -7.38 -6.35
CA ASP A 58 6.24 -7.26 -5.94
C ASP A 58 6.94 -6.00 -6.48
N ASP A 59 6.35 -5.34 -7.48
CA ASP A 59 6.94 -4.16 -8.14
C ASP A 59 6.34 -2.81 -7.66
N ILE A 60 5.72 -2.78 -6.49
CA ILE A 60 5.13 -1.55 -5.99
C ILE A 60 6.20 -0.67 -5.34
N ARG A 61 6.44 0.50 -5.94
CA ARG A 61 7.22 1.56 -5.30
C ARG A 61 6.30 2.33 -4.36
N THR A 62 6.73 2.53 -3.14
CA THR A 62 5.96 3.30 -2.17
C THR A 62 6.82 4.34 -1.48
N LEU A 63 6.22 5.47 -1.17
CA LEU A 63 6.82 6.51 -0.33
C LEU A 63 5.98 6.71 0.94
N PRO A 64 6.58 7.24 2.03
CA PRO A 64 5.79 7.79 3.11
C PRO A 64 4.87 8.89 2.56
N ARG A 65 3.62 8.90 2.98
CA ARG A 65 2.66 9.92 2.54
C ARG A 65 3.13 11.35 2.81
N THR A 66 3.93 11.52 3.86
CA THR A 66 4.55 12.79 4.24
C THR A 66 5.56 13.32 3.21
N ALA A 67 6.12 12.46 2.36
CA ALA A 67 7.05 12.86 1.30
C ALA A 67 6.34 13.49 0.09
N VAL A 68 5.04 13.26 -0.06
CA VAL A 68 4.27 13.73 -1.21
C VAL A 68 3.61 15.07 -0.89
N THR A 69 3.80 16.03 -1.78
CA THR A 69 3.12 17.33 -1.75
C THR A 69 1.92 17.27 -2.69
N TYR A 70 0.74 17.52 -2.11
CA TYR A 70 -0.54 17.56 -2.83
C TYR A 70 -0.92 19.03 -3.07
N ASN A 71 -1.20 19.38 -4.31
CA ASN A 71 -1.67 20.70 -4.67
C ASN A 71 -2.73 20.61 -5.79
N PRO A 72 -3.51 21.68 -6.08
CA PRO A 72 -4.55 21.65 -7.09
C PRO A 72 -4.07 21.28 -8.50
N TYR A 73 -2.77 21.42 -8.76
CA TYR A 73 -2.16 21.13 -10.06
C TYR A 73 -1.58 19.72 -10.16
N GLY A 74 -1.69 18.93 -9.10
CA GLY A 74 -1.23 17.54 -9.04
C GLY A 74 -0.33 17.24 -7.84
N GLU A 75 0.30 16.11 -7.90
CA GLU A 75 1.14 15.55 -6.85
C GLU A 75 2.61 15.70 -7.25
N SER A 76 3.44 16.01 -6.28
CA SER A 76 4.88 16.17 -6.51
C SER A 76 5.71 15.72 -5.31
N VAL A 77 6.97 15.43 -5.56
CA VAL A 77 7.99 15.13 -4.56
C VAL A 77 9.23 15.96 -4.84
N PHE A 78 10.10 16.09 -3.83
CA PHE A 78 11.45 16.59 -4.04
C PHE A 78 12.42 15.43 -4.14
N VAL A 79 13.06 15.28 -5.29
CA VAL A 79 14.12 14.30 -5.55
C VAL A 79 15.46 14.96 -5.32
N ILE A 80 16.37 14.28 -4.66
CA ILE A 80 17.74 14.75 -4.45
C ILE A 80 18.57 14.31 -5.66
N VAL A 81 19.21 15.26 -6.31
CA VAL A 81 20.10 15.03 -7.44
C VAL A 81 21.45 15.70 -7.18
N GLU A 82 22.51 15.17 -7.77
CA GLU A 82 23.81 15.81 -7.75
C GLU A 82 23.94 16.74 -8.97
N GLN A 83 24.27 17.99 -8.74
CA GLN A 83 24.54 18.97 -9.76
C GLN A 83 25.79 19.78 -9.38
N ASP A 84 26.78 19.80 -10.26
CA ASP A 84 28.06 20.51 -10.07
C ASP A 84 28.77 20.16 -8.73
N GLY A 85 28.70 18.88 -8.32
CA GLY A 85 29.30 18.39 -7.08
C GLY A 85 28.52 18.77 -5.81
N GLN A 86 27.32 19.30 -5.93
CA GLN A 86 26.43 19.63 -4.83
C GLN A 86 25.11 18.87 -4.92
N LEU A 87 24.56 18.51 -3.77
CA LEU A 87 23.22 17.93 -3.71
C LEU A 87 22.18 19.04 -3.76
N VAL A 88 21.30 18.96 -4.73
CA VAL A 88 20.18 19.90 -4.91
C VAL A 88 18.87 19.13 -4.96
N VAL A 89 17.78 19.80 -4.59
CA VAL A 89 16.44 19.22 -4.71
C VAL A 89 15.75 19.69 -5.99
N GLN A 90 15.15 18.73 -6.68
CA GLN A 90 14.30 18.98 -7.84
C GLN A 90 12.86 18.61 -7.53
N ASN A 91 11.94 19.54 -7.73
CA ASN A 91 10.52 19.25 -7.66
C ASN A 91 10.13 18.44 -8.89
N ARG A 92 9.59 17.24 -8.66
CA ARG A 92 9.18 16.32 -9.72
C ARG A 92 7.73 15.95 -9.54
N ARG A 93 6.95 16.11 -10.62
CA ARG A 93 5.57 15.64 -10.66
C ARG A 93 5.56 14.11 -10.66
N ILE A 94 4.66 13.55 -9.88
CA ILE A 94 4.43 12.12 -9.79
C ILE A 94 2.95 11.82 -9.98
N ARG A 95 2.65 10.55 -10.16
CA ARG A 95 1.28 10.04 -10.09
C ARG A 95 1.22 8.98 -8.99
N THR A 96 0.31 9.17 -8.06
CA THR A 96 0.14 8.25 -6.93
C THR A 96 -1.00 7.26 -7.19
N GLY A 97 -0.97 6.15 -6.46
CA GLY A 97 -1.99 5.12 -6.44
C GLY A 97 -2.60 4.97 -5.05
N GLU A 98 -2.74 3.72 -4.62
CA GLU A 98 -3.38 3.38 -3.35
C GLU A 98 -2.54 3.82 -2.15
N VAL A 99 -3.22 4.26 -1.08
CA VAL A 99 -2.59 4.57 0.21
C VAL A 99 -2.86 3.42 1.18
N ARG A 100 -1.80 2.84 1.73
CA ARG A 100 -1.90 1.76 2.72
C ARG A 100 -0.87 1.95 3.83
N ALA A 101 -1.29 1.82 5.06
CA ALA A 101 -0.43 1.92 6.25
C ALA A 101 0.52 3.14 6.26
N GLY A 102 0.01 4.33 5.90
CA GLY A 102 0.80 5.58 5.88
C GLY A 102 1.78 5.71 4.71
N ARG A 103 1.80 4.75 3.80
CA ARG A 103 2.58 4.79 2.56
C ARG A 103 1.66 4.94 1.37
N VAL A 104 2.14 5.61 0.34
CA VAL A 104 1.44 5.83 -0.93
C VAL A 104 2.19 5.15 -2.07
N GLU A 105 1.45 4.43 -2.90
CA GLU A 105 1.98 3.82 -4.13
C GLU A 105 2.37 4.90 -5.14
N ILE A 106 3.51 4.73 -5.80
CA ILE A 106 3.96 5.59 -6.89
C ILE A 106 3.79 4.84 -8.20
N LEU A 107 2.86 5.32 -9.01
CA LEU A 107 2.55 4.75 -10.33
C LEU A 107 3.50 5.25 -11.40
N ASP A 108 3.94 6.52 -11.29
CA ASP A 108 4.77 7.17 -12.30
C ASP A 108 5.56 8.35 -11.72
N GLY A 109 6.64 8.76 -12.40
CA GLY A 109 7.44 9.94 -12.08
C GLY A 109 8.68 9.68 -11.21
N LEU A 110 8.90 8.45 -10.72
CA LEU A 110 10.10 8.08 -9.96
C LEU A 110 10.73 6.79 -10.47
N GLN A 111 12.05 6.71 -10.36
CA GLN A 111 12.81 5.50 -10.65
C GLN A 111 13.27 4.83 -9.36
N ALA A 112 13.60 3.53 -9.46
CA ALA A 112 14.18 2.81 -8.33
C ALA A 112 15.58 3.35 -8.03
N GLY A 113 15.87 3.53 -6.72
CA GLY A 113 17.16 4.04 -6.26
C GLY A 113 17.23 5.57 -6.13
N GLU A 114 16.23 6.31 -6.61
CA GLU A 114 16.21 7.77 -6.42
C GLU A 114 15.95 8.12 -4.95
N GLN A 115 16.67 9.12 -4.46
CA GLN A 115 16.50 9.63 -3.12
C GLN A 115 15.45 10.73 -3.09
N VAL A 116 14.48 10.58 -2.20
CA VAL A 116 13.35 11.51 -2.07
C VAL A 116 13.33 12.10 -0.67
N VAL A 117 13.05 13.40 -0.57
CA VAL A 117 12.91 14.08 0.71
C VAL A 117 11.65 13.57 1.42
N SER A 118 11.81 12.98 2.59
CA SER A 118 10.71 12.39 3.37
C SER A 118 10.05 13.36 4.35
N ALA A 119 10.76 14.43 4.73
CA ALA A 119 10.27 15.46 5.65
C ALA A 119 10.90 16.84 5.35
N GLY A 120 10.21 17.91 5.74
CA GLY A 120 10.72 19.29 5.59
C GLY A 120 10.48 19.93 4.22
N GLN A 121 9.80 19.25 3.30
CA GLN A 121 9.57 19.70 1.92
C GLN A 121 8.91 21.07 1.81
N VAL A 122 8.14 21.51 2.81
CA VAL A 122 7.46 22.82 2.82
C VAL A 122 8.44 23.99 2.76
N LYS A 123 9.67 23.78 3.22
CA LYS A 123 10.72 24.82 3.23
C LYS A 123 11.61 24.79 2.00
N LEU A 124 11.44 23.80 1.12
CA LEU A 124 12.31 23.59 -0.03
C LEU A 124 11.80 24.33 -1.27
N ARG A 125 12.75 24.76 -2.06
CA ARG A 125 12.53 25.35 -3.38
C ARG A 125 13.27 24.53 -4.43
N ASN A 126 12.74 24.47 -5.63
CA ASN A 126 13.39 23.78 -6.74
C ASN A 126 14.79 24.35 -6.99
N GLY A 127 15.80 23.48 -7.13
CA GLY A 127 17.21 23.86 -7.31
C GLY A 127 17.94 24.26 -6.03
N GLN A 128 17.32 24.19 -4.86
CA GLN A 128 17.95 24.52 -3.59
C GLN A 128 18.99 23.46 -3.21
N ALA A 129 20.18 23.92 -2.83
CA ALA A 129 21.21 23.07 -2.26
C ALA A 129 20.79 22.52 -0.86
N VAL A 130 21.05 21.26 -0.61
CA VAL A 130 20.63 20.58 0.60
C VAL A 130 21.75 19.65 1.13
N ASN A 131 21.72 19.41 2.43
CA ASN A 131 22.48 18.35 3.06
C ASN A 131 21.51 17.27 3.55
N ILE A 132 21.89 16.01 3.36
CA ILE A 132 21.08 14.89 3.83
C ILE A 132 21.26 14.75 5.33
N ASP A 133 20.17 14.87 6.08
CA ASP A 133 20.12 14.59 7.50
C ASP A 133 19.09 13.47 7.74
N ASN A 134 19.60 12.28 8.08
CA ASN A 134 18.79 11.10 8.38
C ASN A 134 18.57 10.89 9.89
N SER A 135 18.86 11.89 10.71
CA SER A 135 18.68 11.82 12.17
C SER A 135 17.19 11.77 12.58
N VAL A 136 16.31 12.25 11.71
CA VAL A 136 14.86 12.21 11.92
C VAL A 136 14.28 10.97 11.24
N THR A 137 14.09 9.91 12.03
CA THR A 137 13.36 8.72 11.58
C THR A 137 11.86 8.97 11.70
N LEU A 138 11.14 8.95 10.59
CA LEU A 138 9.68 9.01 10.56
C LEU A 138 9.09 7.62 10.87
N ASP A 139 9.57 6.97 11.93
CA ASP A 139 8.92 5.75 12.43
C ASP A 139 7.59 6.14 13.02
N GLY A 140 6.54 5.81 12.28
CA GLY A 140 5.16 5.83 12.77
C GLY A 140 4.99 4.82 13.90
N LYS A 141 5.45 5.18 15.09
CA LYS A 141 5.06 4.50 16.32
C LYS A 141 3.57 4.73 16.48
N ALA A 142 2.77 3.74 16.06
CA ALA A 142 1.38 3.64 16.48
C ALA A 142 1.39 3.60 18.00
N GLY A 143 1.02 4.73 18.62
CA GLY A 143 0.83 4.83 20.05
C GLY A 143 -0.30 3.88 20.43
N GLY A 144 0.02 2.79 21.11
CA GLY A 144 -0.93 2.06 21.90
C GLY A 144 -1.32 2.92 23.11
N GLY A 145 -2.59 3.08 23.29
CA GLY A 145 -3.26 3.56 24.47
C GLY A 145 -4.63 2.92 24.54
#